data_4503609e36d96d0e0e7a34c2e808507e
#
_entry.id   4503609e36d96d0e0e7a34c2e808507e
#
_cell.length_a   1.000
_cell.length_b   1.000
_cell.length_c   1.000
_cell.angle_alpha   90.00
_cell.angle_beta   90.00
_cell.angle_gamma   90.00
#
_symmetry.space_group_name_H-M   'P 1'
#
loop_
_entity.id
_entity.type
_entity.pdbx_description
1 polymer ?
#
loop_
_entity_poly.entity_id
_entity_poly.type
_entity_poly.pdbx_seq_one_letter_code
_entity_poly.pdbx_strand_id
1 'polypeptide(L)'
;MAKLFIISVSLFLISALLWWLWHWLIVITEGIYLGPRLVVWLYDREAWKYDVIKAYDMEDELILLVEPILGELDGQPKPIVLDVATGTGRVPIFLFEDGRFQNEHGGRVVGLDASSKMLNIAEQSLHKFDGLFDGLMGSATRLPFPTNFFDGITCLEALEFFPNLEQSVSEIVRVVKPDGFVMITRRAGWEAKWFFDRYYSRENFADMLKQKGLTDVVLYTWQNNYDLAIGRKPKIDEIVPN
;
A
#
# COMPACT_ATOMS: atom_id res chain seq x y z
N MET A 1 29.62 47.73 -6.22
CA MET A 1 29.84 46.39 -6.76
C MET A 1 29.62 45.32 -5.68
N ALA A 2 30.27 45.38 -4.51
CA ALA A 2 30.10 44.35 -3.46
C ALA A 2 28.65 44.14 -2.97
N LYS A 3 27.85 45.18 -2.75
CA LYS A 3 26.46 45.07 -2.33
C LYS A 3 25.56 44.34 -3.38
N LEU A 4 25.75 44.65 -4.65
CA LEU A 4 25.03 44.00 -5.75
C LEU A 4 25.42 42.52 -5.85
N PHE A 5 26.68 42.19 -5.69
CA PHE A 5 27.16 40.82 -5.67
C PHE A 5 26.54 40.01 -4.51
N ILE A 6 26.55 40.58 -3.29
CA ILE A 6 25.93 39.94 -2.12
C ILE A 6 24.43 39.70 -2.35
N ILE A 7 23.70 40.69 -2.88
CA ILE A 7 22.26 40.53 -3.19
C ILE A 7 22.05 39.42 -4.22
N SER A 8 22.83 39.37 -5.29
CA SER A 8 22.71 38.34 -6.33
C SER A 8 22.98 36.94 -5.77
N VAL A 9 24.02 36.78 -4.94
CA VAL A 9 24.33 35.52 -4.27
C VAL A 9 23.20 35.10 -3.31
N SER A 10 22.67 36.05 -2.53
CA SER A 10 21.56 35.76 -1.61
C SER A 10 20.30 35.32 -2.36
N LEU A 11 19.94 35.99 -3.45
CA LEU A 11 18.80 35.62 -4.29
C LEU A 11 18.97 34.24 -4.93
N PHE A 12 20.17 33.91 -5.39
CA PHE A 12 20.49 32.60 -5.94
C PHE A 12 20.34 31.51 -4.87
N LEU A 13 20.88 31.70 -3.67
CA LEU A 13 20.76 30.72 -2.56
C LEU A 13 19.32 30.54 -2.12
N ILE A 14 18.54 31.62 -2.05
CA ILE A 14 17.11 31.54 -1.71
C ILE A 14 16.36 30.76 -2.80
N SER A 15 16.60 31.05 -4.07
CA SER A 15 15.96 30.34 -5.19
C SER A 15 16.32 28.86 -5.21
N ALA A 16 17.58 28.51 -4.95
CA ALA A 16 18.05 27.13 -4.86
C ALA A 16 17.39 26.39 -3.69
N LEU A 17 17.27 27.05 -2.52
CA LEU A 17 16.59 26.49 -1.35
C LEU A 17 15.10 26.26 -1.62
N LEU A 18 14.41 27.22 -2.23
CA LEU A 18 12.99 27.10 -2.56
C LEU A 18 12.76 26.00 -3.59
N TRP A 19 13.62 25.89 -4.60
CA TRP A 19 13.57 24.80 -5.58
C TRP A 19 13.79 23.44 -4.92
N TRP A 20 14.81 23.32 -4.04
CA TRP A 20 15.08 22.10 -3.30
C TRP A 20 13.91 21.71 -2.39
N LEU A 21 13.34 22.68 -1.66
CA LEU A 21 12.17 22.44 -0.80
C LEU A 21 10.95 21.99 -1.62
N TRP A 22 10.69 22.62 -2.74
CA TRP A 22 9.63 22.22 -3.66
C TRP A 22 9.87 20.80 -4.19
N HIS A 23 11.10 20.52 -4.64
CA HIS A 23 11.47 19.19 -5.13
C HIS A 23 11.28 18.10 -4.05
N TRP A 24 11.73 18.38 -2.84
CA TRP A 24 11.52 17.47 -1.71
C TRP A 24 10.03 17.27 -1.39
N LEU A 25 9.25 18.35 -1.26
CA LEU A 25 7.84 18.29 -0.90
C LEU A 25 6.94 17.64 -1.97
N ILE A 26 7.24 17.85 -3.24
CA ILE A 26 6.33 17.42 -4.33
C ILE A 26 6.87 16.20 -5.08
N VAL A 27 8.18 16.12 -5.32
CA VAL A 27 8.74 15.04 -6.14
C VAL A 27 9.17 13.85 -5.28
N ILE A 28 9.91 14.09 -4.18
CA ILE A 28 10.41 12.99 -3.34
C ILE A 28 9.31 12.47 -2.42
N THR A 29 8.58 13.35 -1.73
CA THR A 29 7.58 12.95 -0.73
C THR A 29 6.13 13.04 -1.23
N GLU A 30 5.94 13.31 -2.52
CA GLU A 30 4.64 13.26 -3.21
C GLU A 30 3.52 14.02 -2.48
N GLY A 31 3.88 15.15 -1.87
CA GLY A 31 2.93 16.04 -1.22
C GLY A 31 2.43 15.61 0.17
N ILE A 32 2.98 14.54 0.74
CA ILE A 32 2.48 13.93 1.99
C ILE A 32 2.47 14.91 3.18
N TYR A 33 3.46 15.80 3.27
CA TYR A 33 3.57 16.84 4.30
C TYR A 33 2.66 18.04 4.07
N LEU A 34 2.03 18.13 2.89
CA LEU A 34 1.06 19.16 2.52
C LEU A 34 -0.40 18.70 2.70
N GLY A 35 -0.57 17.45 3.12
CA GLY A 35 -1.84 16.88 3.50
C GLY A 35 -2.47 15.91 2.50
N PRO A 36 -3.37 15.04 2.97
CA PRO A 36 -3.88 13.91 2.20
C PRO A 36 -4.66 14.33 0.95
N ARG A 37 -5.29 15.51 0.95
CA ARG A 37 -6.02 16.02 -0.22
C ARG A 37 -5.09 16.32 -1.40
N LEU A 38 -3.87 16.80 -1.12
CA LEU A 38 -2.89 17.06 -2.16
C LEU A 38 -2.34 15.74 -2.72
N VAL A 39 -2.06 14.77 -1.87
CA VAL A 39 -1.64 13.43 -2.29
C VAL A 39 -2.68 12.85 -3.26
N VAL A 40 -3.94 12.78 -2.86
CA VAL A 40 -5.03 12.27 -3.72
C VAL A 40 -5.10 13.04 -5.03
N TRP A 41 -4.99 14.39 -5.00
CA TRP A 41 -5.03 15.21 -6.20
C TRP A 41 -3.85 14.94 -7.15
N LEU A 42 -2.65 14.70 -6.61
CA LEU A 42 -1.47 14.34 -7.42
C LEU A 42 -1.69 12.98 -8.09
N TYR A 43 -2.16 11.98 -7.36
CA TYR A 43 -2.48 10.66 -7.90
C TYR A 43 -3.63 10.72 -8.91
N ASP A 44 -4.68 11.48 -8.65
CA ASP A 44 -5.76 11.74 -9.61
C ASP A 44 -5.25 12.33 -10.93
N ARG A 45 -4.26 13.23 -10.86
CA ARG A 45 -3.69 13.86 -12.05
C ARG A 45 -2.86 12.89 -12.88
N GLU A 46 -2.14 11.99 -12.25
CA GLU A 46 -1.22 11.06 -12.88
C GLU A 46 -1.86 9.67 -13.17
N ALA A 47 -3.11 9.44 -12.72
CA ALA A 47 -3.77 8.13 -12.78
C ALA A 47 -3.73 7.48 -14.19
N TRP A 48 -3.98 8.26 -15.23
CA TRP A 48 -4.05 7.77 -16.62
C TRP A 48 -2.75 7.18 -17.18
N LYS A 49 -1.61 7.53 -16.59
CA LYS A 49 -0.28 7.04 -17.00
C LYS A 49 0.40 6.19 -15.93
N TYR A 50 -0.29 5.92 -14.82
CA TYR A 50 0.30 5.27 -13.64
C TYR A 50 0.86 3.89 -13.99
N ASP A 51 0.10 3.05 -14.70
CA ASP A 51 0.53 1.71 -15.08
C ASP A 51 1.70 1.73 -16.07
N VAL A 52 1.75 2.73 -16.97
CA VAL A 52 2.89 2.93 -17.87
C VAL A 52 4.16 3.32 -17.10
N ILE A 53 4.03 4.14 -16.06
CA ILE A 53 5.16 4.53 -15.20
C ILE A 53 5.66 3.34 -14.40
N LYS A 54 4.76 2.52 -13.85
CA LYS A 54 5.11 1.36 -13.03
C LYS A 54 5.68 0.21 -13.86
N ALA A 55 5.24 0.06 -15.13
CA ALA A 55 5.74 -0.94 -16.07
C ALA A 55 5.88 -2.34 -15.44
N TYR A 56 4.81 -2.83 -14.82
CA TYR A 56 4.78 -4.13 -14.16
C TYR A 56 5.11 -5.27 -15.14
N ASP A 57 6.00 -6.16 -14.72
CA ASP A 57 6.32 -7.38 -15.46
C ASP A 57 5.47 -8.54 -14.96
N MET A 58 4.85 -9.29 -15.88
CA MET A 58 3.92 -10.37 -15.53
C MET A 58 4.63 -11.49 -14.76
N GLU A 59 5.84 -11.87 -15.11
CA GLU A 59 6.55 -12.95 -14.46
C GLU A 59 6.96 -12.57 -13.04
N ASP A 60 7.46 -11.35 -12.86
CA ASP A 60 7.77 -10.79 -11.52
C ASP A 60 6.53 -10.72 -10.64
N GLU A 61 5.40 -10.26 -11.17
CA GLU A 61 4.15 -10.15 -10.40
C GLU A 61 3.58 -11.53 -10.01
N LEU A 62 3.69 -12.53 -10.86
CA LEU A 62 3.29 -13.89 -10.52
C LEU A 62 4.12 -14.43 -9.35
N ILE A 63 5.44 -14.27 -9.39
CA ILE A 63 6.34 -14.81 -8.37
C ILE A 63 6.27 -14.00 -7.05
N LEU A 64 6.28 -12.66 -7.17
CA LEU A 64 6.44 -11.78 -6.01
C LEU A 64 5.13 -11.39 -5.34
N LEU A 65 3.99 -11.57 -6.01
CA LEU A 65 2.69 -11.15 -5.54
C LEU A 65 1.68 -12.30 -5.50
N VAL A 66 1.42 -12.94 -6.66
CA VAL A 66 0.36 -13.94 -6.77
C VAL A 66 0.67 -15.20 -5.99
N GLU A 67 1.87 -15.79 -6.17
CA GLU A 67 2.26 -17.01 -5.46
C GLU A 67 2.22 -16.85 -3.93
N PRO A 68 2.77 -15.79 -3.32
CA PRO A 68 2.63 -15.57 -1.89
C PRO A 68 1.19 -15.46 -1.43
N ILE A 69 0.32 -14.72 -2.15
CA ILE A 69 -1.10 -14.60 -1.77
C ILE A 69 -1.83 -15.94 -1.83
N LEU A 70 -1.62 -16.71 -2.90
CA LEU A 70 -2.24 -18.03 -3.04
C LEU A 70 -1.74 -19.01 -1.98
N GLY A 71 -0.44 -18.95 -1.65
CA GLY A 71 0.14 -19.76 -0.57
C GLY A 71 -0.47 -19.46 0.80
N GLU A 72 -0.75 -18.19 1.09
CA GLU A 72 -1.43 -17.80 2.34
C GLU A 72 -2.92 -18.20 2.38
N LEU A 73 -3.55 -18.39 1.22
CA LEU A 73 -4.95 -18.79 1.06
C LEU A 73 -5.15 -20.27 0.83
N ASP A 74 -4.09 -21.07 0.90
CA ASP A 74 -4.19 -22.53 0.68
C ASP A 74 -5.24 -23.17 1.58
N GLY A 75 -6.12 -23.97 0.97
CA GLY A 75 -7.24 -24.62 1.67
C GLY A 75 -8.40 -23.70 2.07
N GLN A 76 -8.36 -22.39 1.77
CA GLN A 76 -9.45 -21.46 2.06
C GLN A 76 -10.47 -21.43 0.90
N PRO A 77 -11.71 -21.88 1.09
CA PRO A 77 -12.74 -21.80 0.05
C PRO A 77 -13.37 -20.41 0.02
N LYS A 78 -13.52 -19.86 -1.18
CA LYS A 78 -14.15 -18.55 -1.46
C LYS A 78 -13.58 -17.40 -0.64
N PRO A 79 -12.25 -17.22 -0.62
CA PRO A 79 -11.63 -16.17 0.17
C PRO A 79 -12.03 -14.78 -0.35
N ILE A 80 -12.18 -13.86 0.59
CA ILE A 80 -12.38 -12.44 0.29
C ILE A 80 -11.11 -11.70 0.72
N VAL A 81 -10.42 -11.10 -0.24
CA VAL A 81 -9.21 -10.29 -0.01
C VAL A 81 -9.55 -8.80 -0.08
N LEU A 82 -9.06 -8.01 0.85
CA LEU A 82 -9.10 -6.54 0.78
C LEU A 82 -7.76 -6.03 0.26
N ASP A 83 -7.78 -5.26 -0.80
CA ASP A 83 -6.60 -4.53 -1.30
C ASP A 83 -6.71 -3.04 -0.91
N VAL A 84 -5.92 -2.63 0.09
CA VAL A 84 -5.94 -1.27 0.65
C VAL A 84 -4.98 -0.39 -0.14
N ALA A 85 -5.45 0.73 -0.63
CA ALA A 85 -4.81 1.57 -1.64
C ALA A 85 -4.59 0.79 -2.95
N THR A 86 -5.68 0.22 -3.46
CA THR A 86 -5.67 -0.65 -4.64
C THR A 86 -5.17 0.04 -5.92
N GLY A 87 -5.19 1.39 -5.94
CA GLY A 87 -4.78 2.18 -7.09
C GLY A 87 -5.56 1.80 -8.35
N THR A 88 -4.84 1.51 -9.42
CA THR A 88 -5.39 1.05 -10.71
C THR A 88 -5.75 -0.44 -10.74
N GLY A 89 -5.67 -1.14 -9.59
CA GLY A 89 -6.09 -2.53 -9.47
C GLY A 89 -4.97 -3.56 -9.68
N ARG A 90 -3.71 -3.24 -9.37
CA ARG A 90 -2.58 -4.15 -9.55
C ARG A 90 -2.82 -5.54 -8.96
N VAL A 91 -3.15 -5.63 -7.67
CA VAL A 91 -3.35 -6.92 -6.99
C VAL A 91 -4.49 -7.73 -7.62
N PRO A 92 -5.73 -7.20 -7.77
CA PRO A 92 -6.80 -7.96 -8.36
C PRO A 92 -6.55 -8.32 -9.83
N ILE A 93 -5.90 -7.46 -10.63
CA ILE A 93 -5.57 -7.75 -12.02
C ILE A 93 -4.72 -9.01 -12.11
N PHE A 94 -3.58 -9.07 -11.41
CA PHE A 94 -2.68 -10.21 -11.50
C PHE A 94 -3.25 -11.49 -10.88
N LEU A 95 -4.01 -11.39 -9.78
CA LEU A 95 -4.71 -12.55 -9.21
C LEU A 95 -5.73 -13.15 -10.19
N PHE A 96 -6.48 -12.31 -10.90
CA PHE A 96 -7.49 -12.81 -11.83
C PHE A 96 -6.91 -13.22 -13.18
N GLU A 97 -5.83 -12.58 -13.67
CA GLU A 97 -5.15 -13.03 -14.89
C GLU A 97 -4.48 -14.39 -14.73
N ASP A 98 -3.94 -14.70 -13.56
CA ASP A 98 -3.43 -16.04 -13.24
C ASP A 98 -4.51 -17.10 -13.28
N GLY A 99 -5.71 -16.79 -12.80
CA GLY A 99 -6.89 -17.64 -12.88
C GLY A 99 -7.08 -18.58 -11.70
N ARG A 100 -6.08 -18.99 -10.96
CA ARG A 100 -6.19 -19.92 -9.82
C ARG A 100 -7.06 -19.35 -8.70
N PHE A 101 -6.90 -18.06 -8.39
CA PHE A 101 -7.63 -17.41 -7.31
C PHE A 101 -9.16 -17.51 -7.46
N GLN A 102 -9.70 -17.26 -8.66
CA GLN A 102 -11.15 -17.38 -8.89
C GLN A 102 -11.60 -18.80 -9.26
N ASN A 103 -10.80 -19.56 -10.05
CA ASN A 103 -11.23 -20.86 -10.58
C ASN A 103 -11.08 -22.00 -9.56
N GLU A 104 -10.01 -21.98 -8.76
CA GLU A 104 -9.73 -23.01 -7.78
C GLU A 104 -10.28 -22.65 -6.40
N HIS A 105 -10.13 -21.39 -5.99
CA HIS A 105 -10.57 -20.94 -4.67
C HIS A 105 -11.97 -20.27 -4.68
N GLY A 106 -12.47 -19.79 -5.83
CA GLY A 106 -13.71 -19.00 -5.90
C GLY A 106 -13.58 -17.63 -5.23
N GLY A 107 -12.37 -17.09 -5.24
CA GLY A 107 -12.00 -15.87 -4.51
C GLY A 107 -12.55 -14.58 -5.11
N ARG A 108 -12.69 -13.56 -4.27
CA ARG A 108 -13.11 -12.19 -4.63
C ARG A 108 -12.19 -11.16 -4.01
N VAL A 109 -12.06 -10.00 -4.64
CA VAL A 109 -11.26 -8.87 -4.13
C VAL A 109 -12.15 -7.66 -3.93
N VAL A 110 -11.99 -6.99 -2.79
CA VAL A 110 -12.49 -5.63 -2.56
C VAL A 110 -11.30 -4.69 -2.62
N GLY A 111 -11.31 -3.73 -3.53
CA GLY A 111 -10.29 -2.69 -3.63
C GLY A 111 -10.75 -1.41 -2.93
N LEU A 112 -9.95 -0.88 -2.01
CA LEU A 112 -10.23 0.42 -1.39
C LEU A 112 -9.16 1.42 -1.79
N ASP A 113 -9.57 2.59 -2.26
CA ASP A 113 -8.66 3.70 -2.57
C ASP A 113 -9.29 5.05 -2.21
N ALA A 114 -8.45 6.06 -1.95
CA ALA A 114 -8.89 7.42 -1.71
C ALA A 114 -9.11 8.20 -3.00
N SER A 115 -8.54 7.76 -4.13
CA SER A 115 -8.64 8.35 -5.45
C SER A 115 -9.76 7.70 -6.25
N SER A 116 -10.80 8.48 -6.58
CA SER A 116 -11.88 8.01 -7.45
C SER A 116 -11.41 7.73 -8.89
N LYS A 117 -10.37 8.43 -9.36
CA LYS A 117 -9.83 8.22 -10.71
C LYS A 117 -9.04 6.92 -10.81
N MET A 118 -8.28 6.58 -9.77
CA MET A 118 -7.61 5.28 -9.67
C MET A 118 -8.64 4.15 -9.70
N LEU A 119 -9.68 4.22 -8.87
CA LEU A 119 -10.74 3.22 -8.82
C LEU A 119 -11.46 3.07 -10.17
N ASN A 120 -11.76 4.16 -10.86
CA ASN A 120 -12.39 4.10 -12.18
C ASN A 120 -11.52 3.33 -13.21
N ILE A 121 -10.19 3.48 -13.13
CA ILE A 121 -9.26 2.72 -13.99
C ILE A 121 -9.27 1.25 -13.58
N ALA A 122 -9.20 0.95 -12.29
CA ALA A 122 -9.29 -0.42 -11.78
C ALA A 122 -10.57 -1.12 -12.24
N GLU A 123 -11.73 -0.48 -12.07
CA GLU A 123 -13.03 -1.01 -12.51
C GLU A 123 -13.08 -1.27 -14.02
N GLN A 124 -12.52 -0.36 -14.84
CA GLN A 124 -12.45 -0.54 -16.29
C GLN A 124 -11.54 -1.73 -16.66
N SER A 125 -10.36 -1.84 -16.03
CA SER A 125 -9.41 -2.92 -16.29
C SER A 125 -9.94 -4.29 -15.86
N LEU A 126 -10.75 -4.30 -14.80
CA LEU A 126 -11.31 -5.51 -14.19
C LEU A 126 -12.72 -5.86 -14.69
N HIS A 127 -13.30 -5.07 -15.59
CA HIS A 127 -14.65 -5.28 -16.10
C HIS A 127 -14.88 -6.71 -16.65
N LYS A 128 -13.86 -7.33 -17.25
CA LYS A 128 -13.94 -8.72 -17.75
C LYS A 128 -14.09 -9.76 -16.65
N PHE A 129 -13.86 -9.42 -15.39
CA PHE A 129 -14.00 -10.25 -14.21
C PHE A 129 -15.23 -9.84 -13.38
N ASP A 130 -16.34 -9.59 -14.04
CA ASP A 130 -17.58 -9.09 -13.44
C ASP A 130 -18.02 -9.92 -12.22
N GLY A 131 -18.39 -9.23 -11.14
CA GLY A 131 -18.79 -9.82 -9.87
C GLY A 131 -17.65 -10.38 -9.00
N LEU A 132 -16.38 -10.29 -9.43
CA LEU A 132 -15.22 -10.73 -8.64
C LEU A 132 -14.47 -9.57 -7.97
N PHE A 133 -14.65 -8.36 -8.46
CA PHE A 133 -14.04 -7.14 -7.91
C PHE A 133 -15.10 -6.10 -7.55
N ASP A 134 -14.95 -5.50 -6.38
CA ASP A 134 -15.74 -4.36 -5.93
C ASP A 134 -14.80 -3.22 -5.53
N GLY A 135 -14.87 -2.08 -6.22
CA GLY A 135 -14.11 -0.86 -5.89
C GLY A 135 -14.85 0.00 -4.86
N LEU A 136 -14.17 0.46 -3.82
CA LEU A 136 -14.75 1.32 -2.80
C LEU A 136 -13.86 2.52 -2.50
N MET A 137 -14.41 3.73 -2.61
CA MET A 137 -13.71 4.95 -2.22
C MET A 137 -13.71 5.10 -0.70
N GLY A 138 -12.51 5.19 -0.11
CA GLY A 138 -12.38 5.29 1.34
C GLY A 138 -10.97 5.63 1.82
N SER A 139 -10.82 5.73 3.15
CA SER A 139 -9.54 5.98 3.81
C SER A 139 -9.10 4.76 4.61
N ALA A 140 -7.82 4.41 4.50
CA ALA A 140 -7.23 3.34 5.30
C ALA A 140 -7.25 3.61 6.81
N THR A 141 -7.35 4.88 7.24
CA THR A 141 -7.44 5.24 8.66
C THR A 141 -8.79 4.90 9.30
N ARG A 142 -9.80 4.58 8.49
CA ARG A 142 -11.13 4.16 8.95
C ARG A 142 -11.78 3.29 7.88
N LEU A 143 -11.52 2.00 7.96
CA LEU A 143 -12.07 1.02 7.02
C LEU A 143 -13.57 0.78 7.29
N PRO A 144 -14.45 0.92 6.29
CA PRO A 144 -15.90 0.80 6.46
C PRO A 144 -16.37 -0.67 6.49
N PHE A 145 -15.61 -1.54 7.12
CA PHE A 145 -15.88 -2.97 7.19
C PHE A 145 -15.99 -3.44 8.65
N PRO A 146 -16.74 -4.53 8.90
CA PRO A 146 -16.79 -5.15 10.22
C PRO A 146 -15.42 -5.73 10.64
N THR A 147 -15.25 -5.91 11.93
CA THR A 147 -14.11 -6.64 12.48
C THR A 147 -14.14 -8.10 11.99
N ASN A 148 -12.98 -8.68 11.69
CA ASN A 148 -12.83 -10.09 11.29
C ASN A 148 -13.62 -10.46 10.03
N PHE A 149 -13.51 -9.66 8.98
CA PHE A 149 -14.29 -9.84 7.75
C PHE A 149 -13.50 -10.48 6.61
N PHE A 150 -12.24 -10.09 6.39
CA PHE A 150 -11.43 -10.54 5.26
C PHE A 150 -10.53 -11.71 5.59
N ASP A 151 -10.34 -12.64 4.65
CA ASP A 151 -9.43 -13.78 4.77
C ASP A 151 -7.97 -13.35 4.58
N GLY A 152 -7.74 -12.32 3.77
CA GLY A 152 -6.44 -11.71 3.56
C GLY A 152 -6.54 -10.22 3.27
N ILE A 153 -5.48 -9.48 3.57
CA ILE A 153 -5.37 -8.07 3.26
C ILE A 153 -4.02 -7.78 2.63
N THR A 154 -4.04 -7.04 1.53
CA THR A 154 -2.86 -6.47 0.90
C THR A 154 -2.85 -4.95 1.08
N CYS A 155 -1.66 -4.37 1.27
CA CYS A 155 -1.43 -2.93 1.28
C CYS A 155 -0.02 -2.66 0.75
N LEU A 156 0.10 -2.40 -0.54
CA LEU A 156 1.37 -2.36 -1.24
C LEU A 156 1.73 -0.93 -1.65
N GLU A 157 2.98 -0.52 -1.39
CA GLU A 157 3.57 0.77 -1.79
C GLU A 157 2.74 2.00 -1.39
N ALA A 158 2.08 1.97 -0.22
CA ALA A 158 1.09 2.98 0.17
C ALA A 158 1.22 3.52 1.60
N LEU A 159 1.81 2.77 2.53
CA LEU A 159 1.80 3.12 3.95
C LEU A 159 2.36 4.51 4.26
N GLU A 160 3.41 4.91 3.56
CA GLU A 160 4.05 6.22 3.73
C GLU A 160 3.14 7.39 3.35
N PHE A 161 2.10 7.13 2.56
CA PHE A 161 1.14 8.16 2.11
C PHE A 161 -0.08 8.29 3.02
N PHE A 162 -0.27 7.38 3.97
CA PHE A 162 -1.44 7.45 4.85
C PHE A 162 -1.31 8.58 5.87
N PRO A 163 -2.40 9.30 6.17
CA PRO A 163 -2.38 10.40 7.15
C PRO A 163 -1.92 9.96 8.54
N ASN A 164 -2.26 8.74 8.93
CA ASN A 164 -1.83 8.09 10.17
C ASN A 164 -1.54 6.61 9.90
N LEU A 165 -0.27 6.29 9.75
CA LEU A 165 0.20 4.95 9.43
C LEU A 165 -0.22 3.92 10.49
N GLU A 166 0.03 4.22 11.77
CA GLU A 166 -0.28 3.27 12.85
C GLU A 166 -1.78 3.01 13.00
N GLN A 167 -2.61 4.04 12.83
CA GLN A 167 -4.06 3.88 12.83
C GLN A 167 -4.51 3.03 11.66
N SER A 168 -3.94 3.22 10.47
CA SER A 168 -4.26 2.43 9.29
C SER A 168 -3.90 0.96 9.48
N VAL A 169 -2.72 0.67 10.05
CA VAL A 169 -2.34 -0.71 10.38
C VAL A 169 -3.29 -1.30 11.42
N SER A 170 -3.71 -0.53 12.45
CA SER A 170 -4.70 -1.00 13.43
C SER A 170 -6.05 -1.35 12.79
N GLU A 171 -6.51 -0.57 11.81
CA GLU A 171 -7.73 -0.84 11.05
C GLU A 171 -7.58 -2.09 10.17
N ILE A 172 -6.45 -2.26 9.48
CA ILE A 172 -6.10 -3.45 8.70
C ILE A 172 -6.20 -4.70 9.60
N VAL A 173 -5.52 -4.68 10.75
CA VAL A 173 -5.56 -5.81 11.70
C VAL A 173 -6.96 -6.02 12.30
N ARG A 174 -7.74 -4.97 12.48
CA ARG A 174 -9.13 -5.10 12.95
C ARG A 174 -9.99 -5.88 11.98
N VAL A 175 -9.90 -5.59 10.68
CA VAL A 175 -10.82 -6.16 9.68
C VAL A 175 -10.38 -7.51 9.12
N VAL A 176 -9.10 -7.93 9.29
CA VAL A 176 -8.68 -9.29 8.93
C VAL A 176 -9.22 -10.30 9.94
N LYS A 177 -9.62 -11.48 9.48
CA LYS A 177 -10.10 -12.61 10.31
C LYS A 177 -8.97 -13.17 11.18
N PRO A 178 -9.28 -13.82 12.31
CA PRO A 178 -8.33 -14.74 12.95
C PRO A 178 -7.84 -15.78 11.94
N ASP A 179 -6.54 -16.10 11.97
CA ASP A 179 -5.82 -16.92 10.99
C ASP A 179 -5.70 -16.31 9.58
N GLY A 180 -6.28 -15.14 9.33
CA GLY A 180 -6.11 -14.41 8.09
C GLY A 180 -4.74 -13.72 7.99
N PHE A 181 -4.25 -13.52 6.77
CA PHE A 181 -2.95 -12.91 6.51
C PHE A 181 -3.05 -11.40 6.24
N VAL A 182 -1.96 -10.71 6.51
CA VAL A 182 -1.72 -9.32 6.11
C VAL A 182 -0.40 -9.26 5.35
N MET A 183 -0.44 -8.82 4.11
CA MET A 183 0.70 -8.58 3.25
C MET A 183 0.85 -7.06 3.05
N ILE A 184 1.93 -6.49 3.58
CA ILE A 184 2.08 -5.04 3.67
C ILE A 184 3.52 -4.63 3.39
N THR A 185 3.72 -3.57 2.61
CA THR A 185 5.06 -3.08 2.31
C THR A 185 5.46 -1.92 3.21
N ARG A 186 6.75 -1.80 3.46
CA ARG A 186 7.39 -0.60 3.96
C ARG A 186 8.38 -0.05 2.93
N ARG A 187 8.44 1.26 2.79
CA ARG A 187 9.46 1.88 1.93
C ARG A 187 10.85 1.63 2.49
N ALA A 188 11.78 1.21 1.63
CA ALA A 188 13.17 0.89 1.93
C ALA A 188 14.13 1.80 1.16
N GLY A 189 15.44 1.57 1.30
CA GLY A 189 16.45 2.33 0.60
C GLY A 189 16.74 3.71 1.21
N TRP A 190 17.55 4.51 0.52
CA TRP A 190 17.99 5.82 1.02
C TRP A 190 16.88 6.87 0.99
N GLU A 191 15.97 6.77 0.03
CA GLU A 191 14.84 7.70 -0.13
C GLU A 191 13.81 7.59 1.00
N ALA A 192 13.65 6.39 1.58
CA ALA A 192 12.76 6.17 2.70
C ALA A 192 13.06 7.11 3.89
N LYS A 193 14.33 7.48 4.07
CA LYS A 193 14.78 8.40 5.13
C LYS A 193 14.29 9.83 4.98
N TRP A 194 13.77 10.21 3.81
CA TRP A 194 13.16 11.52 3.57
C TRP A 194 11.72 11.63 4.07
N PHE A 195 11.12 10.48 4.44
CA PHE A 195 9.81 10.38 5.06
C PHE A 195 9.96 10.38 6.60
N PHE A 196 10.39 11.48 7.18
CA PHE A 196 10.95 11.62 8.53
C PHE A 196 10.13 10.95 9.64
N ASP A 197 8.82 11.13 9.70
CA ASP A 197 7.92 10.59 10.72
C ASP A 197 7.27 9.25 10.31
N ARG A 198 7.65 8.71 9.15
CA ARG A 198 7.05 7.51 8.54
C ARG A 198 8.07 6.45 8.18
N TYR A 199 9.34 6.74 8.46
CA TYR A 199 10.42 5.79 8.27
C TYR A 199 10.52 4.83 9.44
N TYR A 200 10.47 3.54 9.13
CA TYR A 200 10.74 2.46 10.06
C TYR A 200 11.95 1.66 9.58
N SER A 201 12.83 1.22 10.50
CA SER A 201 13.78 0.15 10.19
C SER A 201 13.02 -1.17 10.01
N ARG A 202 13.67 -2.22 9.50
CA ARG A 202 13.04 -3.55 9.37
C ARG A 202 12.55 -4.07 10.73
N GLU A 203 13.40 -3.97 11.74
CA GLU A 203 13.12 -4.40 13.10
C GLU A 203 11.94 -3.62 13.69
N ASN A 204 11.99 -2.28 13.64
CA ASN A 204 10.94 -1.44 14.18
C ASN A 204 9.60 -1.65 13.47
N PHE A 205 9.64 -1.94 12.16
CA PHE A 205 8.42 -2.22 11.39
C PHE A 205 7.81 -3.57 11.80
N ALA A 206 8.63 -4.62 11.92
CA ALA A 206 8.18 -5.91 12.40
C ALA A 206 7.60 -5.81 13.83
N ASP A 207 8.28 -5.08 14.72
CA ASP A 207 7.82 -4.90 16.08
C ASP A 207 6.50 -4.11 16.15
N MET A 208 6.34 -3.09 15.32
CA MET A 208 5.09 -2.35 15.21
C MET A 208 3.95 -3.27 14.75
N LEU A 209 4.16 -4.11 13.72
CA LEU A 209 3.15 -5.06 13.25
C LEU A 209 2.76 -6.06 14.35
N LYS A 210 3.74 -6.58 15.10
CA LYS A 210 3.49 -7.47 16.25
C LYS A 210 2.72 -6.75 17.36
N GLN A 211 3.08 -5.52 17.71
CA GLN A 211 2.36 -4.70 18.68
C GLN A 211 0.91 -4.41 18.27
N LYS A 212 0.63 -4.35 16.96
CA LYS A 212 -0.73 -4.21 16.44
C LYS A 212 -1.52 -5.53 16.44
N GLY A 213 -0.89 -6.65 16.81
CA GLY A 213 -1.55 -7.94 17.00
C GLY A 213 -1.34 -8.96 15.89
N LEU A 214 -0.33 -8.79 15.05
CA LEU A 214 0.09 -9.82 14.08
C LEU A 214 1.14 -10.74 14.70
N THR A 215 1.08 -12.01 14.36
CA THR A 215 2.09 -13.04 14.65
C THR A 215 2.77 -13.50 13.37
N ASP A 216 3.82 -14.31 13.50
CA ASP A 216 4.55 -14.92 12.39
C ASP A 216 5.03 -13.90 11.34
N VAL A 217 5.37 -12.69 11.81
CA VAL A 217 5.78 -11.59 10.94
C VAL A 217 7.14 -11.87 10.34
N VAL A 218 7.18 -12.08 9.03
CA VAL A 218 8.37 -12.27 8.21
C VAL A 218 8.55 -11.07 7.28
N LEU A 219 9.78 -10.54 7.19
CA LEU A 219 10.13 -9.47 6.26
C LEU A 219 11.21 -9.93 5.29
N TYR A 220 11.01 -9.66 4.02
CA TYR A 220 12.03 -9.88 2.99
C TYR A 220 12.08 -8.71 2.02
N THR A 221 13.21 -8.58 1.32
CA THR A 221 13.36 -7.58 0.25
C THR A 221 12.46 -7.98 -0.90
N TRP A 222 11.57 -7.09 -1.28
CA TRP A 222 10.57 -7.37 -2.32
C TRP A 222 10.90 -6.66 -3.64
N GLN A 223 11.21 -5.38 -3.57
CA GLN A 223 11.64 -4.57 -4.71
C GLN A 223 12.80 -3.65 -4.28
N ASN A 224 13.41 -2.93 -5.22
CA ASN A 224 14.57 -2.06 -4.94
C ASN A 224 14.32 -1.08 -3.79
N ASN A 225 13.10 -0.56 -3.67
CA ASN A 225 12.73 0.48 -2.72
C ASN A 225 11.69 0.02 -1.68
N TYR A 226 11.37 -1.28 -1.62
CA TYR A 226 10.39 -1.80 -0.68
C TYR A 226 10.81 -3.15 -0.09
N ASP A 227 10.53 -3.32 1.19
CA ASP A 227 10.46 -4.62 1.83
C ASP A 227 8.98 -5.01 1.97
N LEU A 228 8.70 -6.29 1.84
CA LEU A 228 7.38 -6.87 2.06
C LEU A 228 7.37 -7.60 3.40
N ALA A 229 6.37 -7.29 4.22
CA ALA A 229 6.04 -8.02 5.43
C ALA A 229 4.80 -8.87 5.20
N ILE A 230 4.86 -10.12 5.62
CA ILE A 230 3.69 -10.99 5.75
C ILE A 230 3.56 -11.36 7.23
N GLY A 231 2.36 -11.28 7.76
CA GLY A 231 2.03 -11.70 9.12
C GLY A 231 0.61 -12.19 9.21
N ARG A 232 0.29 -12.96 10.25
CA ARG A 232 -1.04 -13.52 10.48
C ARG A 232 -1.67 -12.94 11.73
N LYS A 233 -3.00 -12.80 11.72
CA LYS A 233 -3.74 -12.54 12.94
C LYS A 233 -3.88 -13.85 13.71
N PRO A 234 -3.52 -13.89 15.01
CA PRO A 234 -3.56 -15.13 15.78
C PRO A 234 -4.97 -15.74 15.80
N LYS A 235 -5.04 -17.06 15.88
CA LYS A 235 -6.29 -17.80 16.09
C LYS A 235 -6.92 -17.44 17.43
N ILE A 236 -8.24 -17.54 17.52
CA ILE A 236 -8.96 -17.21 18.77
C ILE A 236 -8.45 -18.06 19.96
N ASP A 237 -8.13 -19.33 19.70
CA ASP A 237 -7.65 -20.26 20.72
C ASP A 237 -6.23 -19.92 21.24
N GLU A 238 -5.46 -19.13 20.50
CA GLU A 238 -4.11 -18.67 20.88
C GLU A 238 -4.14 -17.37 21.71
N ILE A 239 -5.28 -16.68 21.74
CA ILE A 239 -5.46 -15.40 22.44
C ILE A 239 -5.87 -15.62 23.91
N VAL A 240 -6.39 -16.80 24.27
CA VAL A 240 -6.82 -17.13 25.64
C VAL A 240 -5.65 -17.85 26.35
N PRO A 241 -4.92 -17.22 27.27
CA PRO A 241 -3.96 -17.92 28.10
C PRO A 241 -4.72 -18.91 29.01
N ASN A 242 -4.27 -20.17 29.03
CA ASN A 242 -4.71 -21.19 30.00
C ASN A 242 -4.47 -20.72 31.45
#